data_793632bfccf0fb4f2e02fb3b51eaca16
#
_entry.id   793632bfccf0fb4f2e02fb3b51eaca16
#
_cell.length_a   1.000
_cell.length_b   1.000
_cell.length_c   1.000
_cell.angle_alpha   90.00
_cell.angle_beta   90.00
_cell.angle_gamma   90.00
#
_symmetry.space_group_name_H-M   'P 1'
#
loop_
_entity.id
_entity.type
_entity.pdbx_description
1 polymer ?
#
loop_
_entity_poly.entity_id
_entity_poly.type
_entity_poly.pdbx_seq_one_letter_code
_entity_poly.pdbx_strand_id
1 'polypeptide(L)'
;MAFAILVKATILKIKVYKKVNINEILTKERIEFVREKRREIRDAAFVGVKEKIGADAARELENLYSLFDEKIYIWLAGLWDREAGAFYYSESARDTSPYLPDIESTVQALRFLNNSGMIRPGEGNYINRIPTAIRDGIVNFALSLQDEDGFFYHPQWGKDISPSRRGRDLSWAKNTLAEAGVEPKYMLPTAKTSDGKSSAHLPDYLKSLDAFKKYLDEMDFSTNSYYYGNIIESTMSLISAAGEEYTSYLAEWLNSKNRADNGLWEEGIKYSSVNGLMKLSGNYPAMKASLPHAAASLKSAIFAAMSDEKMSFVCEVYNPWATIGNIFRANRDCPEIEELDRLRTELVDNAPALIAKTAEKIGVFRKSDGSYSYFKSMSSAVSQRTPVAVPRTNEGDVNATTICVGSTTRCMRTALGLPMIPIFSPEDGDLFFELLENAPAVQKKSFLSEFPEKPTLEEENQ
;
A
#
# COMPACT_ATOMS: atom_id res chain seq x y z
N MET A 1 13.78 54.45 -34.51
CA MET A 1 14.67 53.35 -34.06
C MET A 1 13.78 52.30 -33.45
N ALA A 2 13.45 51.26 -34.20
CA ALA A 2 12.50 50.24 -33.83
C ALA A 2 13.20 49.12 -33.04
N PHE A 3 12.75 48.85 -31.83
CA PHE A 3 13.15 47.70 -31.05
C PHE A 3 12.31 46.49 -31.54
N ALA A 4 12.92 45.62 -32.31
CA ALA A 4 12.31 44.36 -32.70
C ALA A 4 12.41 43.37 -31.54
N ILE A 5 11.30 43.11 -30.89
CA ILE A 5 11.17 42.00 -29.90
C ILE A 5 11.05 40.69 -30.68
N LEU A 6 12.12 39.89 -30.63
CA LEU A 6 12.12 38.55 -31.20
C LEU A 6 11.39 37.61 -30.22
N VAL A 7 10.09 37.42 -30.42
CA VAL A 7 9.35 36.36 -29.75
C VAL A 7 9.71 35.05 -30.43
N LYS A 8 10.61 34.28 -29.79
CA LYS A 8 10.81 32.87 -30.14
C LYS A 8 9.53 32.09 -29.81
N ALA A 9 8.69 31.90 -30.80
CA ALA A 9 7.61 30.93 -30.72
C ALA A 9 8.21 29.53 -30.57
N THR A 10 8.21 28.99 -29.35
CA THR A 10 8.41 27.57 -29.09
C THR A 10 7.20 26.84 -29.66
N ILE A 11 7.36 26.29 -30.86
CA ILE A 11 6.35 25.42 -31.45
C ILE A 11 6.30 24.18 -30.53
N LEU A 12 5.32 24.16 -29.63
CA LEU A 12 4.92 22.92 -28.94
C LEU A 12 4.51 21.95 -30.07
N LYS A 13 5.33 20.95 -30.31
CA LYS A 13 4.91 19.79 -31.12
C LYS A 13 3.79 19.11 -30.32
N ILE A 14 2.56 19.49 -30.58
CA ILE A 14 1.40 18.72 -30.18
C ILE A 14 1.55 17.39 -30.90
N LYS A 15 2.03 16.37 -30.21
CA LYS A 15 1.93 14.99 -30.66
C LYS A 15 0.43 14.70 -30.75
N VAL A 16 -0.12 14.73 -31.95
CA VAL A 16 -1.46 14.21 -32.21
C VAL A 16 -1.36 12.70 -32.02
N TYR A 17 -1.67 12.27 -30.81
CA TYR A 17 -1.78 10.85 -30.51
C TYR A 17 -3.01 10.32 -31.26
N LYS A 18 -2.80 9.39 -32.15
CA LYS A 18 -3.87 8.64 -32.80
C LYS A 18 -4.71 8.03 -31.67
N LYS A 19 -5.97 8.40 -31.53
CA LYS A 19 -6.87 7.83 -30.53
C LYS A 19 -7.05 6.36 -30.89
N VAL A 20 -6.33 5.45 -30.22
CA VAL A 20 -6.56 4.02 -30.33
C VAL A 20 -7.80 3.71 -29.50
N ASN A 21 -8.75 3.01 -30.08
CA ASN A 21 -9.94 2.57 -29.33
C ASN A 21 -9.52 1.45 -28.35
N ILE A 22 -9.92 1.53 -27.10
CA ILE A 22 -9.66 0.49 -26.10
C ILE A 22 -10.05 -0.91 -26.61
N ASN A 23 -11.12 -1.03 -27.40
CA ASN A 23 -11.53 -2.30 -28.01
C ASN A 23 -10.53 -2.83 -29.05
N GLU A 24 -9.68 -1.97 -29.64
CA GLU A 24 -8.60 -2.40 -30.53
C GLU A 24 -7.41 -2.95 -29.74
N ILE A 25 -7.25 -2.53 -28.50
CA ILE A 25 -6.24 -3.04 -27.55
C ILE A 25 -6.73 -4.35 -26.91
N LEU A 26 -7.98 -4.43 -26.49
CA LEU A 26 -8.56 -5.56 -25.75
C LEU A 26 -9.27 -6.55 -26.71
N THR A 27 -8.60 -6.96 -27.81
CA THR A 27 -9.19 -7.97 -28.69
C THR A 27 -9.22 -9.34 -28.01
N LYS A 28 -10.13 -10.20 -28.47
CA LYS A 28 -10.26 -11.56 -27.94
C LYS A 28 -8.94 -12.34 -28.04
N GLU A 29 -8.25 -12.21 -29.17
CA GLU A 29 -6.98 -12.89 -29.43
C GLU A 29 -5.89 -12.46 -28.44
N ARG A 30 -5.82 -11.18 -28.14
CA ARG A 30 -4.83 -10.63 -27.17
C ARG A 30 -5.14 -11.09 -25.75
N ILE A 31 -6.40 -11.08 -25.35
CA ILE A 31 -6.82 -11.58 -24.04
C ILE A 31 -6.50 -13.08 -23.90
N GLU A 32 -6.79 -13.89 -24.91
CA GLU A 32 -6.44 -15.33 -24.87
C GLU A 32 -4.91 -15.53 -24.81
N PHE A 33 -4.15 -14.75 -25.55
CA PHE A 33 -2.68 -14.80 -25.51
C PHE A 33 -2.12 -14.53 -24.12
N VAL A 34 -2.55 -13.45 -23.44
CA VAL A 34 -2.05 -13.14 -22.08
C VAL A 34 -2.51 -14.18 -21.05
N ARG A 35 -3.71 -14.76 -21.20
CA ARG A 35 -4.19 -15.87 -20.38
C ARG A 35 -3.34 -17.13 -20.53
N GLU A 36 -2.92 -17.44 -21.74
CA GLU A 36 -2.02 -18.57 -22.00
C GLU A 36 -0.66 -18.34 -21.35
N LYS A 37 -0.04 -17.17 -21.55
CA LYS A 37 1.24 -16.81 -20.91
C LYS A 37 1.17 -16.84 -19.40
N ARG A 38 0.11 -16.31 -18.82
CA ARG A 38 -0.16 -16.37 -17.37
C ARG A 38 -0.23 -17.81 -16.86
N ARG A 39 -0.89 -18.71 -17.60
CA ARG A 39 -1.00 -20.13 -17.25
C ARG A 39 0.37 -20.78 -17.29
N GLU A 40 1.15 -20.62 -18.38
CA GLU A 40 2.49 -21.18 -18.52
C GLU A 40 3.39 -20.83 -17.32
N ILE A 41 3.47 -19.56 -16.95
CA ILE A 41 4.35 -19.13 -15.83
C ILE A 41 3.85 -19.57 -14.46
N ARG A 42 2.53 -19.63 -14.25
CA ARG A 42 1.93 -20.14 -13.02
C ARG A 42 2.21 -21.64 -12.87
N ASP A 43 1.94 -22.44 -13.88
CA ASP A 43 2.17 -23.89 -13.86
C ASP A 43 3.63 -24.21 -13.53
N ALA A 44 4.57 -23.51 -14.12
CA ALA A 44 5.99 -23.65 -13.83
C ALA A 44 6.32 -23.30 -12.35
N ALA A 45 5.74 -22.22 -11.82
CA ALA A 45 5.96 -21.78 -10.43
C ALA A 45 5.34 -22.76 -9.41
N PHE A 46 4.17 -23.34 -9.72
CA PHE A 46 3.46 -24.24 -8.81
C PHE A 46 4.12 -25.60 -8.62
N VAL A 47 5.03 -26.03 -9.50
CA VAL A 47 5.86 -27.23 -9.27
C VAL A 47 6.62 -27.10 -7.95
N GLY A 48 7.37 -26.01 -7.76
CA GLY A 48 8.14 -25.79 -6.51
C GLY A 48 7.28 -25.49 -5.29
N VAL A 49 6.05 -25.01 -5.48
CA VAL A 49 5.08 -24.80 -4.40
C VAL A 49 4.65 -26.15 -3.80
N LYS A 50 4.28 -27.12 -4.64
CA LYS A 50 3.89 -28.48 -4.20
C LYS A 50 4.97 -29.18 -3.39
N GLU A 51 6.23 -28.97 -3.76
CA GLU A 51 7.36 -29.52 -3.02
C GLU A 51 7.53 -28.90 -1.61
N LYS A 52 7.19 -27.62 -1.46
CA LYS A 52 7.41 -26.87 -0.21
C LYS A 52 6.26 -26.97 0.81
N ILE A 53 5.02 -26.91 0.35
CA ILE A 53 3.83 -26.84 1.23
C ILE A 53 2.83 -27.98 1.00
N GLY A 54 3.18 -28.96 0.17
CA GLY A 54 2.33 -30.11 -0.14
C GLY A 54 1.25 -29.83 -1.20
N ALA A 55 0.66 -30.90 -1.71
CA ALA A 55 -0.30 -30.84 -2.82
C ALA A 55 -1.62 -30.13 -2.45
N ASP A 56 -2.11 -30.33 -1.23
CA ASP A 56 -3.38 -29.74 -0.79
C ASP A 56 -3.27 -28.23 -0.63
N ALA A 57 -2.20 -27.72 0.00
CA ALA A 57 -1.96 -26.30 0.13
C ALA A 57 -1.70 -25.64 -1.23
N ALA A 58 -1.00 -26.32 -2.14
CA ALA A 58 -0.79 -25.82 -3.49
C ALA A 58 -2.12 -25.70 -4.27
N ARG A 59 -3.01 -26.70 -4.15
CA ARG A 59 -4.35 -26.64 -4.75
C ARG A 59 -5.17 -25.46 -4.22
N GLU A 60 -5.18 -25.22 -2.92
CA GLU A 60 -5.90 -24.08 -2.33
C GLU A 60 -5.28 -22.73 -2.78
N LEU A 61 -3.97 -22.68 -3.00
CA LEU A 61 -3.33 -21.50 -3.55
C LEU A 61 -3.69 -21.29 -5.04
N GLU A 62 -3.80 -22.35 -5.84
CA GLU A 62 -4.33 -22.30 -7.21
C GLU A 62 -5.77 -21.77 -7.22
N ASN A 63 -6.62 -22.24 -6.28
CA ASN A 63 -7.99 -21.77 -6.10
C ASN A 63 -8.02 -20.25 -5.77
N LEU A 64 -7.18 -19.80 -4.85
CA LEU A 64 -7.04 -18.37 -4.54
C LEU A 64 -6.64 -17.56 -5.77
N TYR A 65 -5.66 -18.03 -6.54
CA TYR A 65 -5.19 -17.33 -7.75
C TYR A 65 -6.23 -17.32 -8.88
N SER A 66 -7.20 -18.25 -8.87
CA SER A 66 -8.31 -18.26 -9.83
C SER A 66 -9.29 -17.07 -9.64
N LEU A 67 -9.25 -16.41 -8.49
CA LEU A 67 -10.02 -15.18 -8.24
C LEU A 67 -9.50 -13.98 -9.03
N PHE A 68 -8.28 -14.07 -9.57
CA PHE A 68 -7.57 -12.94 -10.19
C PHE A 68 -7.52 -13.10 -11.73
N ASP A 69 -8.32 -12.30 -12.40
CA ASP A 69 -8.41 -12.23 -13.86
C ASP A 69 -8.04 -10.83 -14.40
N GLU A 70 -7.99 -10.70 -15.71
CA GLU A 70 -7.61 -9.46 -16.41
C GLU A 70 -8.52 -8.27 -16.14
N LYS A 71 -9.78 -8.49 -15.73
CA LYS A 71 -10.70 -7.41 -15.41
C LYS A 71 -10.10 -6.48 -14.35
N ILE A 72 -9.33 -7.04 -13.39
CA ILE A 72 -8.71 -6.28 -12.30
C ILE A 72 -7.80 -5.18 -12.85
N TYR A 73 -6.87 -5.53 -13.71
CA TYR A 73 -5.91 -4.55 -14.22
C TYR A 73 -6.50 -3.67 -15.34
N ILE A 74 -7.50 -4.15 -16.08
CA ILE A 74 -8.26 -3.32 -17.01
C ILE A 74 -9.00 -2.21 -16.26
N TRP A 75 -9.68 -2.56 -15.15
CA TRP A 75 -10.31 -1.59 -14.25
C TRP A 75 -9.26 -0.61 -13.68
N LEU A 76 -8.12 -1.12 -13.19
CA LEU A 76 -7.07 -0.28 -12.64
C LEU A 76 -6.51 0.70 -13.68
N ALA A 77 -6.32 0.27 -14.94
CA ALA A 77 -5.89 1.13 -16.02
C ALA A 77 -6.89 2.27 -16.28
N GLY A 78 -8.18 2.03 -16.07
CA GLY A 78 -9.24 3.04 -16.17
C GLY A 78 -9.13 4.17 -15.16
N LEU A 79 -8.34 4.01 -14.08
CA LEU A 79 -8.14 5.04 -13.05
C LEU A 79 -6.93 5.95 -13.33
N TRP A 80 -6.20 5.72 -14.42
CA TRP A 80 -5.02 6.51 -14.76
C TRP A 80 -5.40 7.87 -15.36
N ASP A 81 -4.86 8.94 -14.78
CA ASP A 81 -4.86 10.26 -15.39
C ASP A 81 -3.54 10.52 -16.10
N ARG A 82 -3.57 10.46 -17.42
CA ARG A 82 -2.37 10.61 -18.23
C ARG A 82 -1.79 12.03 -18.19
N GLU A 83 -2.62 13.05 -17.98
CA GLU A 83 -2.17 14.45 -17.92
C GLU A 83 -1.53 14.73 -16.56
N ALA A 84 -2.12 14.22 -15.48
CA ALA A 84 -1.56 14.34 -14.14
C ALA A 84 -0.36 13.40 -13.93
N GLY A 85 -0.28 12.26 -14.63
CA GLY A 85 0.72 11.21 -14.40
C GLY A 85 0.49 10.44 -13.11
N ALA A 86 -0.77 10.21 -12.72
CA ALA A 86 -1.13 9.61 -11.44
C ALA A 86 -2.47 8.86 -11.52
N PHE A 87 -2.76 8.03 -10.50
CA PHE A 87 -4.00 7.26 -10.41
C PHE A 87 -5.00 7.90 -9.45
N TYR A 88 -6.28 7.87 -9.82
CA TYR A 88 -7.39 8.14 -8.92
C TYR A 88 -7.61 6.98 -7.95
N TYR A 89 -8.20 7.28 -6.80
CA TYR A 89 -8.53 6.27 -5.79
C TYR A 89 -9.61 5.29 -6.27
N SER A 90 -10.63 5.79 -6.99
CA SER A 90 -11.76 5.02 -7.51
C SER A 90 -12.35 5.66 -8.77
N GLU A 91 -13.35 5.00 -9.38
CA GLU A 91 -14.05 5.55 -10.54
C GLU A 91 -14.85 6.80 -10.18
N SER A 92 -15.51 6.82 -9.03
CA SER A 92 -16.25 8.00 -8.59
C SER A 92 -15.33 9.20 -8.37
N ALA A 93 -14.11 8.98 -7.88
CA ALA A 93 -13.11 10.04 -7.76
C ALA A 93 -12.63 10.54 -9.14
N ARG A 94 -12.44 9.63 -10.10
CA ARG A 94 -12.06 9.99 -11.47
C ARG A 94 -13.15 10.86 -12.13
N ASP A 95 -14.40 10.47 -11.97
CA ASP A 95 -15.53 11.03 -12.73
C ASP A 95 -16.16 12.27 -12.08
N THR A 96 -15.80 12.61 -10.83
CA THR A 96 -16.46 13.66 -10.05
C THR A 96 -15.48 14.73 -9.60
N SER A 97 -15.82 16.01 -9.85
CA SER A 97 -15.10 17.14 -9.27
C SER A 97 -15.52 17.33 -7.79
N PRO A 98 -14.62 17.68 -6.85
CA PRO A 98 -13.26 18.18 -7.08
C PRO A 98 -12.16 17.13 -6.86
N TYR A 99 -12.47 15.82 -6.80
CA TYR A 99 -11.45 14.80 -6.53
C TYR A 99 -10.33 14.83 -7.55
N LEU A 100 -9.10 14.63 -7.10
CA LEU A 100 -7.90 14.60 -7.93
C LEU A 100 -7.15 13.26 -7.69
N PRO A 101 -6.32 12.82 -8.65
CA PRO A 101 -5.45 11.66 -8.43
C PRO A 101 -4.43 11.97 -7.33
N ASP A 102 -4.05 10.98 -6.52
CA ASP A 102 -3.19 11.18 -5.35
C ASP A 102 -1.98 10.25 -5.33
N ILE A 103 -0.98 10.61 -4.50
CA ILE A 103 0.28 9.88 -4.44
C ILE A 103 0.10 8.48 -3.82
N GLU A 104 -0.79 8.31 -2.84
CA GLU A 104 -1.04 7.00 -2.23
C GLU A 104 -1.67 6.05 -3.24
N SER A 105 -2.72 6.46 -3.95
CA SER A 105 -3.35 5.68 -5.02
C SER A 105 -2.37 5.30 -6.11
N THR A 106 -1.50 6.24 -6.50
CA THR A 106 -0.47 6.01 -7.52
C THR A 106 0.54 4.97 -7.07
N VAL A 107 1.05 5.06 -5.84
CA VAL A 107 2.01 4.08 -5.33
C VAL A 107 1.34 2.73 -5.03
N GLN A 108 0.07 2.71 -4.63
CA GLN A 108 -0.70 1.46 -4.52
C GLN A 108 -0.82 0.75 -5.88
N ALA A 109 -1.12 1.47 -6.95
CA ALA A 109 -1.13 0.90 -8.31
C ALA A 109 0.25 0.35 -8.70
N LEU A 110 1.35 1.07 -8.44
CA LEU A 110 2.71 0.57 -8.68
C LEU A 110 3.02 -0.69 -7.87
N ARG A 111 2.60 -0.74 -6.60
CA ARG A 111 2.76 -1.95 -5.76
C ARG A 111 1.94 -3.13 -6.29
N PHE A 112 0.73 -2.87 -6.79
CA PHE A 112 -0.05 -3.89 -7.46
C PHE A 112 0.74 -4.50 -8.61
N LEU A 113 1.28 -3.70 -9.54
CA LEU A 113 2.04 -4.17 -10.68
C LEU A 113 3.27 -5.00 -10.27
N ASN A 114 4.04 -4.50 -9.31
CA ASN A 114 5.25 -5.18 -8.85
C ASN A 114 4.95 -6.48 -8.10
N ASN A 115 3.99 -6.47 -7.19
CA ASN A 115 3.65 -7.64 -6.36
C ASN A 115 2.92 -8.73 -7.14
N SER A 116 2.25 -8.40 -8.25
CA SER A 116 1.50 -9.34 -9.07
C SER A 116 2.31 -9.99 -10.19
N GLY A 117 3.54 -9.49 -10.47
CA GLY A 117 4.42 -10.06 -11.49
C GLY A 117 4.28 -9.43 -12.89
N MET A 118 3.56 -8.32 -13.02
CA MET A 118 3.34 -7.63 -14.28
C MET A 118 4.58 -6.87 -14.79
N ILE A 119 5.51 -6.54 -13.91
CA ILE A 119 6.75 -5.86 -14.29
C ILE A 119 7.80 -6.89 -14.69
N ARG A 120 8.33 -6.77 -15.91
CA ARG A 120 9.36 -7.68 -16.41
C ARG A 120 10.55 -7.75 -15.46
N PRO A 121 11.09 -8.94 -15.18
CA PRO A 121 12.33 -9.09 -14.43
C PRO A 121 13.47 -8.28 -15.07
N GLY A 122 14.39 -7.76 -14.27
CA GLY A 122 15.54 -6.99 -14.76
C GLY A 122 16.31 -6.36 -13.61
N GLU A 123 17.39 -5.69 -13.94
CA GLU A 123 18.24 -4.98 -12.98
C GLU A 123 17.59 -3.66 -12.51
N GLY A 124 18.01 -3.21 -11.34
CA GLY A 124 17.55 -1.96 -10.73
C GLY A 124 16.14 -2.03 -10.15
N ASN A 125 15.66 -0.86 -9.72
CA ASN A 125 14.33 -0.72 -9.12
C ASN A 125 13.22 -0.94 -10.16
N TYR A 126 12.10 -1.51 -9.73
CA TYR A 126 10.98 -1.85 -10.61
C TYR A 126 10.41 -0.62 -11.37
N ILE A 127 10.42 0.56 -10.76
CA ILE A 127 9.93 1.79 -11.39
C ILE A 127 10.75 2.20 -12.62
N ASN A 128 12.02 1.77 -12.72
CA ASN A 128 12.87 2.01 -13.87
C ASN A 128 12.68 1.00 -15.00
N ARG A 129 11.80 0.01 -14.79
CA ARG A 129 11.46 -1.05 -15.76
C ARG A 129 10.08 -0.91 -16.37
N ILE A 130 9.32 0.15 -15.97
CA ILE A 130 8.07 0.53 -16.62
C ILE A 130 8.33 1.52 -17.76
N PRO A 131 7.40 1.72 -18.72
CA PRO A 131 7.59 2.65 -19.83
C PRO A 131 7.96 4.06 -19.36
N THR A 132 8.97 4.64 -20.01
CA THR A 132 9.57 5.92 -19.61
C THR A 132 8.54 7.05 -19.48
N ALA A 133 7.57 7.14 -20.40
CA ALA A 133 6.56 8.21 -20.36
C ALA A 133 5.67 8.11 -19.10
N ILE A 134 5.33 6.89 -18.68
CA ILE A 134 4.53 6.63 -17.47
C ILE A 134 5.37 6.94 -16.23
N ARG A 135 6.60 6.42 -16.16
CA ARG A 135 7.54 6.71 -15.07
C ARG A 135 7.75 8.20 -14.88
N ASP A 136 8.05 8.91 -15.96
CA ASP A 136 8.32 10.36 -15.91
C ASP A 136 7.06 11.13 -15.49
N GLY A 137 5.87 10.71 -15.91
CA GLY A 137 4.61 11.25 -15.42
C GLY A 137 4.48 11.12 -13.91
N ILE A 138 4.69 9.92 -13.36
CA ILE A 138 4.61 9.64 -11.91
C ILE A 138 5.65 10.45 -11.13
N VAL A 139 6.88 10.53 -11.62
CA VAL A 139 7.95 11.30 -10.98
C VAL A 139 7.61 12.79 -10.97
N ASN A 140 7.16 13.34 -12.10
CA ASN A 140 6.75 14.74 -12.19
C ASN A 140 5.57 15.03 -11.27
N PHE A 141 4.58 14.15 -11.20
CA PHE A 141 3.49 14.25 -10.25
C PHE A 141 4.00 14.33 -8.81
N ALA A 142 4.85 13.39 -8.38
CA ALA A 142 5.43 13.41 -7.04
C ALA A 142 6.18 14.72 -6.75
N LEU A 143 7.03 15.18 -7.68
CA LEU A 143 7.76 16.46 -7.54
C LEU A 143 6.83 17.66 -7.45
N SER A 144 5.68 17.64 -8.16
CA SER A 144 4.71 18.74 -8.15
C SER A 144 4.03 18.94 -6.80
N LEU A 145 3.96 17.90 -5.97
CA LEU A 145 3.35 17.95 -4.64
C LEU A 145 4.29 18.50 -3.57
N GLN A 146 5.60 18.62 -3.85
CA GLN A 146 6.57 19.03 -2.84
C GLN A 146 6.55 20.53 -2.58
N ASP A 147 6.40 20.89 -1.32
CA ASP A 147 6.45 22.28 -0.82
C ASP A 147 7.86 22.65 -0.30
N GLU A 148 8.13 23.94 -0.09
CA GLU A 148 9.41 24.48 0.36
C GLU A 148 9.82 23.97 1.77
N ASP A 149 8.87 23.51 2.58
CA ASP A 149 9.13 22.88 3.88
C ASP A 149 9.60 21.42 3.77
N GLY A 150 9.70 20.91 2.53
CA GLY A 150 10.17 19.57 2.20
C GLY A 150 9.12 18.48 2.30
N PHE A 151 7.92 18.78 2.80
CA PHE A 151 6.79 17.86 2.78
C PHE A 151 6.07 17.87 1.42
N PHE A 152 5.16 16.90 1.24
CA PHE A 152 4.37 16.75 0.02
C PHE A 152 2.90 16.98 0.37
N TYR A 153 2.26 17.94 -0.31
CA TYR A 153 0.88 18.32 -0.05
C TYR A 153 0.04 18.21 -1.31
N HIS A 154 -1.07 17.54 -1.16
CA HIS A 154 -2.02 17.40 -2.25
C HIS A 154 -2.86 18.68 -2.42
N PRO A 155 -3.05 19.20 -3.64
CA PRO A 155 -3.72 20.49 -3.86
C PRO A 155 -5.19 20.51 -3.39
N GLN A 156 -5.88 19.37 -3.38
CA GLN A 156 -7.26 19.28 -2.90
C GLN A 156 -7.36 19.44 -1.37
N TRP A 157 -6.35 19.02 -0.62
CA TRP A 157 -6.41 18.96 0.86
C TRP A 157 -5.57 20.06 1.52
N GLY A 158 -4.59 20.61 0.84
CA GLY A 158 -3.68 21.62 1.38
C GLY A 158 -2.80 21.09 2.51
N LYS A 159 -2.42 22.00 3.44
CA LYS A 159 -1.49 21.71 4.54
C LYS A 159 -2.16 21.31 5.84
N ASP A 160 -3.46 21.58 6.00
CA ASP A 160 -4.23 21.23 7.21
C ASP A 160 -4.74 19.78 7.13
N ILE A 161 -3.81 18.87 7.23
CA ILE A 161 -4.04 17.41 7.14
C ILE A 161 -3.52 16.71 8.38
N SER A 162 -4.04 15.50 8.66
CA SER A 162 -3.60 14.70 9.79
C SER A 162 -2.09 14.40 9.77
N PRO A 163 -1.44 14.22 10.92
CA PRO A 163 -0.05 13.80 10.98
C PRO A 163 0.22 12.49 10.23
N SER A 164 -0.73 11.54 10.28
CA SER A 164 -0.63 10.28 9.55
C SER A 164 -0.68 10.49 8.03
N ARG A 165 -1.56 11.37 7.52
CA ARG A 165 -1.60 11.70 6.09
C ARG A 165 -0.31 12.36 5.64
N ARG A 166 0.15 13.36 6.37
CA ARG A 166 1.41 14.08 6.06
C ARG A 166 2.62 13.16 6.05
N GLY A 167 2.76 12.30 7.07
CA GLY A 167 3.87 11.34 7.15
C GLY A 167 3.80 10.28 6.06
N ARG A 168 2.59 9.86 5.70
CA ARG A 168 2.35 8.88 4.63
C ARG A 168 2.70 9.45 3.26
N ASP A 169 2.23 10.65 2.92
CA ASP A 169 2.53 11.30 1.65
C ASP A 169 4.04 11.57 1.51
N LEU A 170 4.71 12.00 2.60
CA LEU A 170 6.16 12.12 2.64
C LEU A 170 6.85 10.79 2.31
N SER A 171 6.43 9.70 2.96
CA SER A 171 7.06 8.38 2.76
C SER A 171 6.82 7.84 1.35
N TRP A 172 5.60 7.97 0.81
CA TRP A 172 5.27 7.50 -0.53
C TRP A 172 6.02 8.27 -1.60
N ALA A 173 5.98 9.59 -1.57
CA ALA A 173 6.65 10.44 -2.57
C ALA A 173 8.17 10.30 -2.50
N LYS A 174 8.76 10.39 -1.30
CA LYS A 174 10.20 10.19 -1.08
C LYS A 174 10.70 8.86 -1.65
N ASN A 175 10.00 7.76 -1.33
CA ASN A 175 10.42 6.44 -1.78
C ASN A 175 10.29 6.30 -3.31
N THR A 176 9.22 6.84 -3.90
CA THR A 176 9.02 6.85 -5.36
C THR A 176 10.15 7.59 -6.07
N LEU A 177 10.52 8.77 -5.58
CA LEU A 177 11.64 9.56 -6.15
C LEU A 177 12.97 8.82 -6.00
N ALA A 178 13.26 8.28 -4.80
CA ALA A 178 14.49 7.52 -4.54
C ALA A 178 14.60 6.26 -5.42
N GLU A 179 13.51 5.51 -5.59
CA GLU A 179 13.46 4.33 -6.46
C GLU A 179 13.66 4.70 -7.94
N ALA A 180 13.18 5.87 -8.35
CA ALA A 180 13.40 6.40 -9.70
C ALA A 180 14.81 7.00 -9.91
N GLY A 181 15.58 7.18 -8.84
CA GLY A 181 16.90 7.84 -8.87
C GLY A 181 16.80 9.36 -9.08
N VAL A 182 15.72 9.99 -8.60
CA VAL A 182 15.44 11.41 -8.75
C VAL A 182 15.50 12.10 -7.39
N GLU A 183 16.25 13.19 -7.30
CA GLU A 183 16.34 13.99 -6.08
C GLU A 183 15.06 14.81 -5.86
N PRO A 184 14.61 14.96 -4.60
CA PRO A 184 13.55 15.90 -4.24
C PRO A 184 13.93 17.35 -4.61
N LYS A 185 12.92 18.15 -4.94
CA LYS A 185 13.10 19.56 -5.28
C LYS A 185 13.57 20.40 -4.10
N TYR A 186 13.08 20.11 -2.91
CA TYR A 186 13.46 20.77 -1.65
C TYR A 186 13.99 19.75 -0.66
N MET A 187 14.79 20.22 0.32
CA MET A 187 15.33 19.37 1.36
C MET A 187 14.23 18.70 2.17
N LEU A 188 14.29 17.37 2.27
CA LEU A 188 13.28 16.61 3.02
C LEU A 188 13.38 16.88 4.54
N PRO A 189 12.26 16.88 5.29
CA PRO A 189 12.28 17.00 6.75
C PRO A 189 13.01 15.83 7.44
N THR A 190 13.22 14.72 6.72
CA THR A 190 14.00 13.57 7.18
C THR A 190 15.50 13.65 6.83
N ALA A 191 15.95 14.68 6.12
CA ALA A 191 17.34 14.87 5.81
C ALA A 191 18.12 15.36 7.06
N LYS A 192 19.39 14.93 7.15
CA LYS A 192 20.30 15.45 8.16
C LYS A 192 21.01 16.68 7.60
N THR A 193 21.17 17.69 8.45
CA THR A 193 22.00 18.86 8.15
C THR A 193 23.48 18.48 8.16
N SER A 194 24.34 19.34 7.62
CA SER A 194 25.79 19.09 7.51
C SER A 194 26.49 18.85 8.86
N ASP A 195 25.91 19.31 9.97
CA ASP A 195 26.36 19.06 11.34
C ASP A 195 25.75 17.76 11.95
N GLY A 196 25.03 16.97 11.15
CA GLY A 196 24.43 15.69 11.56
C GLY A 196 23.15 15.81 12.38
N LYS A 197 22.66 17.04 12.63
CA LYS A 197 21.40 17.27 13.33
C LYS A 197 20.20 17.03 12.42
N SER A 198 19.04 16.80 13.04
CA SER A 198 17.77 16.72 12.33
C SER A 198 17.44 18.04 11.64
N SER A 199 16.74 17.97 10.52
CA SER A 199 16.19 19.14 9.85
C SER A 199 15.36 20.00 10.81
N ALA A 200 15.44 21.33 10.64
CA ALA A 200 14.62 22.29 11.39
C ALA A 200 13.09 22.13 11.17
N HIS A 201 12.71 21.29 10.20
CA HIS A 201 11.30 21.06 9.83
C HIS A 201 10.63 19.86 10.54
N LEU A 202 11.28 19.26 11.55
CA LEU A 202 10.63 18.24 12.35
C LEU A 202 9.42 18.81 13.12
N PRO A 203 8.32 18.03 13.24
CA PRO A 203 7.16 18.40 14.04
C PRO A 203 7.53 18.73 15.50
N ASP A 204 6.73 19.57 16.15
CA ASP A 204 7.01 20.05 17.52
C ASP A 204 7.22 18.93 18.54
N TYR A 205 6.48 17.84 18.43
CA TYR A 205 6.64 16.68 19.31
C TYR A 205 7.96 15.93 19.12
N LEU A 206 8.73 16.20 18.07
CA LEU A 206 10.06 15.63 17.83
C LEU A 206 11.21 16.62 18.10
N LYS A 207 10.94 17.84 18.57
CA LYS A 207 11.97 18.85 18.85
C LYS A 207 12.77 18.57 20.13
N SER A 208 12.22 17.76 21.05
CA SER A 208 12.93 17.25 22.21
C SER A 208 12.40 15.89 22.63
N LEU A 209 13.24 15.09 23.29
CA LEU A 209 12.84 13.77 23.78
C LEU A 209 11.69 13.89 24.82
N ASP A 210 11.67 14.92 25.64
CA ASP A 210 10.59 15.14 26.61
C ASP A 210 9.25 15.48 25.94
N ALA A 211 9.27 16.26 24.84
CA ALA A 211 8.07 16.51 24.05
C ALA A 211 7.56 15.20 23.39
N PHE A 212 8.48 14.35 22.93
CA PHE A 212 8.13 13.06 22.36
C PHE A 212 7.53 12.10 23.39
N LYS A 213 8.11 12.02 24.60
CA LYS A 213 7.57 11.23 25.71
C LYS A 213 6.14 11.64 26.03
N LYS A 214 5.91 12.95 26.19
CA LYS A 214 4.57 13.49 26.45
C LYS A 214 3.58 13.13 25.33
N TYR A 215 4.01 13.25 24.08
CA TYR A 215 3.20 12.88 22.92
C TYR A 215 2.80 11.40 22.92
N LEU A 216 3.72 10.49 23.27
CA LEU A 216 3.42 9.07 23.38
C LEU A 216 2.48 8.75 24.56
N ASP A 217 2.64 9.44 25.69
CA ASP A 217 1.81 9.22 26.89
C ASP A 217 0.33 9.65 26.70
N GLU A 218 0.05 10.46 25.67
CA GLU A 218 -1.31 10.79 25.24
C GLU A 218 -1.99 9.68 24.44
N MET A 219 -1.24 8.62 24.04
CA MET A 219 -1.74 7.50 23.24
C MET A 219 -2.18 6.32 24.11
N ASP A 220 -3.47 5.98 24.09
CA ASP A 220 -3.99 4.81 24.79
C ASP A 220 -4.04 3.57 23.86
N PHE A 221 -2.93 2.83 23.80
CA PHE A 221 -2.82 1.60 23.04
C PHE A 221 -3.68 0.45 23.57
N SER A 222 -4.15 0.53 24.81
CA SER A 222 -5.00 -0.51 25.39
C SER A 222 -6.43 -0.50 24.84
N THR A 223 -6.86 0.62 24.27
CA THR A 223 -8.21 0.80 23.73
C THR A 223 -8.24 0.85 22.20
N ASN A 224 -7.19 1.37 21.54
CA ASN A 224 -7.15 1.49 20.07
C ASN A 224 -5.73 1.44 19.53
N SER A 225 -5.11 0.25 19.61
CA SER A 225 -3.75 0.03 19.12
C SER A 225 -3.62 0.21 17.61
N TYR A 226 -4.69 -0.03 16.85
CA TYR A 226 -4.69 0.17 15.40
C TYR A 226 -4.58 1.65 15.02
N TYR A 227 -5.37 2.51 15.63
CA TYR A 227 -5.35 3.95 15.37
C TYR A 227 -3.99 4.57 15.71
N TYR A 228 -3.52 4.36 16.94
CA TYR A 228 -2.24 4.92 17.36
C TYR A 228 -1.06 4.25 16.65
N GLY A 229 -1.13 2.95 16.40
CA GLY A 229 -0.14 2.22 15.61
C GLY A 229 -0.02 2.76 14.17
N ASN A 230 -1.14 3.17 13.56
CA ASN A 230 -1.14 3.81 12.25
C ASN A 230 -0.45 5.18 12.26
N ILE A 231 -0.61 5.95 13.33
CA ILE A 231 0.12 7.22 13.50
C ILE A 231 1.63 6.96 13.60
N ILE A 232 2.05 6.03 14.46
CA ILE A 232 3.47 5.66 14.62
C ILE A 232 4.06 5.17 13.30
N GLU A 233 3.40 4.22 12.62
CA GLU A 233 3.87 3.70 11.33
C GLU A 233 4.03 4.81 10.29
N SER A 234 3.03 5.69 10.18
CA SER A 234 3.03 6.78 9.21
C SER A 234 4.10 7.84 9.47
N THR A 235 4.52 8.00 10.72
CA THR A 235 5.52 9.00 11.15
C THR A 235 6.89 8.41 11.47
N MET A 236 7.08 7.10 11.33
CA MET A 236 8.30 6.40 11.73
C MET A 236 9.56 6.97 11.07
N SER A 237 9.46 7.43 9.81
CA SER A 237 10.60 8.06 9.13
C SER A 237 11.03 9.39 9.76
N LEU A 238 10.10 10.15 10.31
CA LEU A 238 10.37 11.39 11.06
C LEU A 238 10.96 11.07 12.44
N ILE A 239 10.41 10.07 13.13
CA ILE A 239 10.94 9.59 14.43
C ILE A 239 12.39 9.11 14.27
N SER A 240 12.65 8.32 13.23
CA SER A 240 14.02 7.85 12.91
C SER A 240 14.97 9.01 12.57
N ALA A 241 14.49 10.04 11.89
CA ALA A 241 15.27 11.23 11.57
C ALA A 241 15.60 12.07 12.81
N ALA A 242 14.72 12.08 13.81
CA ALA A 242 14.96 12.77 15.09
C ALA A 242 16.16 12.20 15.84
N GLY A 243 16.43 10.88 15.76
CA GLY A 243 17.64 10.27 16.33
C GLY A 243 17.40 8.90 16.96
N GLU A 244 18.51 8.22 17.28
CA GLU A 244 18.46 6.86 17.86
C GLU A 244 17.82 6.86 19.26
N GLU A 245 18.00 7.92 20.03
CA GLU A 245 17.38 8.07 21.35
C GLU A 245 15.83 8.04 21.28
N TYR A 246 15.24 8.59 20.20
CA TYR A 246 13.78 8.56 19.99
C TYR A 246 13.29 7.16 19.63
N THR A 247 14.01 6.48 18.74
CA THR A 247 13.64 5.12 18.33
C THR A 247 13.84 4.11 19.45
N SER A 248 14.88 4.24 20.24
CA SER A 248 15.14 3.39 21.42
C SER A 248 14.07 3.59 22.48
N TYR A 249 13.74 4.86 22.81
CA TYR A 249 12.68 5.15 23.77
C TYR A 249 11.31 4.62 23.28
N LEU A 250 11.00 4.79 22.00
CA LEU A 250 9.75 4.24 21.42
C LEU A 250 9.67 2.72 21.59
N ALA A 251 10.76 2.00 21.34
CA ALA A 251 10.81 0.55 21.51
C ALA A 251 10.56 0.16 22.99
N GLU A 252 11.25 0.79 23.93
CA GLU A 252 11.07 0.55 25.37
C GLU A 252 9.63 0.87 25.82
N TRP A 253 9.07 1.98 25.35
CA TRP A 253 7.71 2.41 25.69
C TRP A 253 6.66 1.43 25.14
N LEU A 254 6.79 0.99 23.88
CA LEU A 254 5.92 -0.02 23.27
C LEU A 254 6.05 -1.37 24.00
N ASN A 255 7.28 -1.80 24.30
CA ASN A 255 7.54 -3.07 24.99
C ASN A 255 6.92 -3.10 26.39
N SER A 256 6.97 -1.98 27.11
CA SER A 256 6.40 -1.88 28.46
C SER A 256 4.87 -2.05 28.50
N LYS A 257 4.19 -1.86 27.37
CA LYS A 257 2.73 -1.95 27.23
C LYS A 257 2.27 -3.23 26.50
N ASN A 258 3.20 -3.98 25.93
CA ASN A 258 2.88 -5.24 25.23
C ASN A 258 2.55 -6.36 26.24
N ARG A 259 1.46 -7.08 26.00
CA ARG A 259 0.92 -8.10 26.91
C ARG A 259 1.55 -9.46 26.66
N ALA A 260 1.97 -10.12 27.73
CA ALA A 260 2.61 -11.44 27.64
C ALA A 260 1.64 -12.57 27.28
N ASP A 261 0.35 -12.44 27.62
CA ASP A 261 -0.67 -13.46 27.39
C ASP A 261 -1.04 -13.63 25.91
N ASN A 262 -1.01 -12.57 25.13
CA ASN A 262 -1.43 -12.59 23.71
C ASN A 262 -0.45 -11.88 22.75
N GLY A 263 0.58 -11.21 23.26
CA GLY A 263 1.55 -10.46 22.46
C GLY A 263 0.99 -9.20 21.78
N LEU A 264 -0.15 -8.70 22.24
CA LEU A 264 -0.84 -7.51 21.73
C LEU A 264 -0.73 -6.36 22.74
N TRP A 265 -1.32 -5.21 22.39
CA TRP A 265 -1.45 -4.06 23.30
C TRP A 265 -2.86 -3.97 23.92
N GLU A 266 -3.84 -4.64 23.31
CA GLU A 266 -5.24 -4.73 23.73
C GLU A 266 -5.54 -6.06 24.39
N GLU A 267 -6.61 -6.11 25.16
CA GLU A 267 -7.13 -7.33 25.74
C GLU A 267 -7.92 -8.13 24.68
N GLY A 268 -7.67 -9.46 24.66
CA GLY A 268 -8.30 -10.38 23.72
C GLY A 268 -7.73 -10.29 22.30
N ILE A 269 -8.06 -11.31 21.51
CA ILE A 269 -7.60 -11.42 20.11
C ILE A 269 -8.78 -11.12 19.20
N LYS A 270 -8.73 -9.95 18.55
CA LYS A 270 -9.71 -9.45 17.57
C LYS A 270 -8.97 -8.96 16.33
N TYR A 271 -9.68 -8.77 15.23
CA TYR A 271 -9.08 -8.13 14.05
C TYR A 271 -8.46 -6.77 14.37
N SER A 272 -9.15 -5.92 15.13
CA SER A 272 -8.65 -4.58 15.52
C SER A 272 -7.33 -4.65 16.26
N SER A 273 -7.20 -5.55 17.25
CA SER A 273 -5.97 -5.69 18.02
C SER A 273 -4.80 -6.27 17.20
N VAL A 274 -5.09 -7.21 16.29
CA VAL A 274 -4.09 -7.74 15.34
C VAL A 274 -3.74 -6.70 14.27
N ASN A 275 -4.67 -5.85 13.85
CA ASN A 275 -4.38 -4.71 12.99
C ASN A 275 -3.40 -3.74 13.66
N GLY A 276 -3.54 -3.48 14.96
CA GLY A 276 -2.56 -2.73 15.75
C GLY A 276 -1.18 -3.39 15.78
N LEU A 277 -1.14 -4.70 16.02
CA LEU A 277 0.11 -5.48 15.98
C LEU A 277 0.79 -5.38 14.60
N MET A 278 0.04 -5.44 13.49
CA MET A 278 0.58 -5.27 12.15
C MET A 278 1.27 -3.93 11.98
N LYS A 279 0.62 -2.84 12.44
CA LYS A 279 1.16 -1.48 12.34
C LYS A 279 2.45 -1.31 13.14
N LEU A 280 2.51 -1.87 14.32
CA LEU A 280 3.64 -1.69 15.22
C LEU A 280 4.79 -2.64 14.91
N SER A 281 4.52 -3.94 14.67
CA SER A 281 5.55 -4.96 14.44
C SER A 281 6.45 -4.65 13.24
N GLY A 282 5.92 -3.96 12.21
CA GLY A 282 6.68 -3.54 11.04
C GLY A 282 7.78 -2.53 11.32
N ASN A 283 7.70 -1.81 12.45
CA ASN A 283 8.65 -0.74 12.80
C ASN A 283 9.82 -1.22 13.67
N TYR A 284 9.74 -2.39 14.28
CA TYR A 284 10.80 -2.91 15.17
C TYR A 284 12.18 -2.97 14.53
N PRO A 285 12.35 -3.37 13.26
CA PRO A 285 13.66 -3.32 12.60
C PRO A 285 14.24 -1.90 12.51
N ALA A 286 13.40 -0.87 12.32
CA ALA A 286 13.85 0.53 12.28
C ALA A 286 14.26 1.04 13.67
N MET A 287 13.69 0.47 14.73
CA MET A 287 14.06 0.74 16.12
C MET A 287 15.25 -0.10 16.59
N LYS A 288 15.77 -1.01 15.76
CA LYS A 288 16.83 -1.99 16.11
C LYS A 288 16.49 -2.81 17.35
N ALA A 289 15.21 -3.16 17.50
CA ALA A 289 14.67 -3.88 18.65
C ALA A 289 13.91 -5.13 18.19
N SER A 290 13.78 -6.11 19.07
CA SER A 290 12.93 -7.28 18.89
C SER A 290 11.55 -7.01 19.52
N LEU A 291 10.51 -7.54 18.88
CA LEU A 291 9.16 -7.52 19.45
C LEU A 291 9.13 -8.44 20.69
N PRO A 292 8.70 -7.98 21.86
CA PRO A 292 8.53 -8.84 23.02
C PRO A 292 7.37 -9.83 22.79
N HIS A 293 7.42 -10.96 23.48
CA HIS A 293 6.37 -11.99 23.39
C HIS A 293 6.02 -12.39 21.94
N ALA A 294 7.06 -12.53 21.10
CA ALA A 294 6.92 -12.75 19.66
C ALA A 294 6.13 -14.02 19.32
N ALA A 295 6.30 -15.09 20.11
CA ALA A 295 5.56 -16.33 19.92
C ALA A 295 4.05 -16.15 20.23
N ALA A 296 3.69 -15.41 21.28
CA ALA A 296 2.29 -15.08 21.58
C ALA A 296 1.68 -14.21 20.49
N SER A 297 2.43 -13.18 20.02
CA SER A 297 2.03 -12.33 18.90
C SER A 297 1.75 -13.14 17.62
N LEU A 298 2.61 -14.11 17.32
CA LEU A 298 2.46 -14.99 16.14
C LEU A 298 1.20 -15.85 16.24
N LYS A 299 0.94 -16.46 17.42
CA LYS A 299 -0.29 -17.23 17.67
C LYS A 299 -1.54 -16.37 17.50
N SER A 300 -1.53 -15.13 17.99
CA SER A 300 -2.63 -14.17 17.81
C SER A 300 -2.87 -13.81 16.34
N ALA A 301 -1.81 -13.63 15.56
CA ALA A 301 -1.93 -13.35 14.13
C ALA A 301 -2.48 -14.54 13.33
N ILE A 302 -2.04 -15.78 13.64
CA ILE A 302 -2.56 -17.01 13.03
C ILE A 302 -4.03 -17.21 13.40
N PHE A 303 -4.39 -17.00 14.68
CA PHE A 303 -5.78 -17.06 15.13
C PHE A 303 -6.67 -16.09 14.35
N ALA A 304 -6.27 -14.83 14.15
CA ALA A 304 -7.03 -13.87 13.38
C ALA A 304 -7.14 -14.25 11.90
N ALA A 305 -6.10 -14.83 11.30
CA ALA A 305 -6.16 -15.33 9.92
C ALA A 305 -7.24 -16.39 9.74
N MET A 306 -7.47 -17.25 10.75
CA MET A 306 -8.48 -18.31 10.77
C MET A 306 -9.84 -17.88 11.33
N SER A 307 -9.94 -16.71 11.95
CA SER A 307 -11.15 -16.24 12.64
C SER A 307 -12.37 -16.18 11.70
N ASP A 308 -13.52 -16.57 12.25
CA ASP A 308 -14.87 -16.38 11.66
C ASP A 308 -15.51 -15.06 12.10
N GLU A 309 -14.80 -14.21 12.84
CA GLU A 309 -15.26 -12.88 13.19
C GLU A 309 -15.71 -12.12 11.93
N LYS A 310 -16.83 -11.41 12.02
CA LYS A 310 -17.35 -10.63 10.91
C LYS A 310 -16.38 -9.51 10.54
N MET A 311 -15.82 -9.57 9.36
CA MET A 311 -14.94 -8.54 8.85
C MET A 311 -15.72 -7.24 8.57
N SER A 312 -15.11 -6.12 8.94
CA SER A 312 -15.61 -4.77 8.65
C SER A 312 -15.01 -4.23 7.36
N PHE A 313 -13.72 -4.45 7.11
CA PHE A 313 -12.99 -3.93 5.96
C PHE A 313 -11.85 -4.86 5.52
N VAL A 314 -11.36 -4.63 4.32
CA VAL A 314 -10.41 -5.50 3.61
C VAL A 314 -9.06 -5.69 4.33
N CYS A 315 -8.63 -4.73 5.13
CA CYS A 315 -7.35 -4.85 5.87
C CYS A 315 -7.35 -6.04 6.84
N GLU A 316 -8.52 -6.48 7.31
CA GLU A 316 -8.66 -7.65 8.19
C GLU A 316 -8.31 -8.97 7.51
N VAL A 317 -8.24 -8.99 6.19
CA VAL A 317 -7.68 -10.14 5.43
C VAL A 317 -6.16 -10.06 5.34
N TYR A 318 -5.63 -8.87 5.09
CA TYR A 318 -4.22 -8.62 4.84
C TYR A 318 -3.37 -8.57 6.11
N ASN A 319 -3.86 -7.86 7.13
CA ASN A 319 -3.06 -7.51 8.30
C ASN A 319 -2.53 -8.74 9.07
N PRO A 320 -3.28 -9.84 9.26
CA PRO A 320 -2.74 -11.05 9.88
C PRO A 320 -1.53 -11.61 9.14
N TRP A 321 -1.59 -11.71 7.81
CA TRP A 321 -0.47 -12.21 7.00
C TRP A 321 0.74 -11.27 7.02
N ALA A 322 0.50 -9.97 6.96
CA ALA A 322 1.57 -8.96 7.09
C ALA A 322 2.23 -9.03 8.47
N THR A 323 1.44 -9.21 9.52
CA THR A 323 1.91 -9.38 10.90
C THR A 323 2.82 -10.58 11.04
N ILE A 324 2.43 -11.76 10.53
CA ILE A 324 3.25 -12.97 10.56
C ILE A 324 4.63 -12.70 9.92
N GLY A 325 4.64 -12.09 8.74
CA GLY A 325 5.89 -11.73 8.06
C GLY A 325 6.74 -10.70 8.82
N ASN A 326 6.10 -9.73 9.46
CA ASN A 326 6.77 -8.73 10.29
C ASN A 326 7.43 -9.36 11.52
N ILE A 327 6.72 -10.26 12.21
CA ILE A 327 7.23 -10.96 13.41
C ILE A 327 8.49 -11.74 13.05
N PHE A 328 8.47 -12.56 12.00
CA PHE A 328 9.65 -13.30 11.57
C PHE A 328 10.82 -12.39 11.19
N ARG A 329 10.54 -11.24 10.59
CA ARG A 329 11.61 -10.29 10.21
C ARG A 329 12.21 -9.57 11.41
N ALA A 330 11.39 -9.17 12.39
CA ALA A 330 11.81 -8.42 13.57
C ALA A 330 12.54 -9.28 14.60
N ASN A 331 12.37 -10.61 14.56
CA ASN A 331 12.80 -11.52 15.62
C ASN A 331 13.75 -12.62 15.12
N ARG A 332 14.61 -12.32 14.17
CA ARG A 332 15.57 -13.32 13.61
C ARG A 332 16.56 -13.85 14.63
N ASP A 333 16.92 -13.03 15.61
CA ASP A 333 17.95 -13.32 16.62
C ASP A 333 17.38 -13.14 18.04
N CYS A 334 16.07 -13.34 18.24
CA CYS A 334 15.43 -13.17 19.54
C CYS A 334 15.54 -14.45 20.40
N PRO A 335 15.35 -14.36 21.73
CA PRO A 335 15.37 -15.51 22.63
C PRO A 335 14.31 -16.58 22.33
N GLU A 336 13.22 -16.21 21.64
CA GLU A 336 12.10 -17.09 21.28
C GLU A 336 12.24 -17.76 19.91
N ILE A 337 13.42 -17.72 19.27
CA ILE A 337 13.61 -18.18 17.90
C ILE A 337 13.21 -19.64 17.67
N GLU A 338 13.53 -20.53 18.62
CA GLU A 338 13.16 -21.96 18.52
C GLU A 338 11.63 -22.17 18.52
N GLU A 339 10.92 -21.43 19.36
CA GLU A 339 9.45 -21.47 19.41
C GLU A 339 8.84 -20.85 18.13
N LEU A 340 9.43 -19.78 17.60
CA LEU A 340 9.00 -19.19 16.33
C LEU A 340 9.20 -20.15 15.15
N ASP A 341 10.30 -20.90 15.12
CA ASP A 341 10.55 -21.90 14.06
C ASP A 341 9.60 -23.10 14.16
N ARG A 342 9.25 -23.53 15.38
CA ARG A 342 8.20 -24.52 15.60
C ARG A 342 6.84 -24.02 15.08
N LEU A 343 6.45 -22.80 15.44
CA LEU A 343 5.21 -22.18 14.98
C LEU A 343 5.19 -21.95 13.46
N ARG A 344 6.34 -21.71 12.83
CA ARG A 344 6.44 -21.65 11.37
C ARG A 344 6.14 -23.00 10.72
N THR A 345 6.61 -24.09 11.31
CA THR A 345 6.28 -25.45 10.85
C THR A 345 4.78 -25.69 10.95
N GLU A 346 4.18 -25.38 12.10
CA GLU A 346 2.72 -25.49 12.29
C GLU A 346 1.92 -24.63 11.31
N LEU A 347 2.41 -23.42 10.96
CA LEU A 347 1.81 -22.56 9.96
C LEU A 347 1.78 -23.23 8.58
N VAL A 348 2.87 -23.90 8.19
CA VAL A 348 2.97 -24.62 6.92
C VAL A 348 2.06 -25.85 6.92
N ASP A 349 2.00 -26.59 8.01
CA ASP A 349 1.12 -27.77 8.15
C ASP A 349 -0.36 -27.39 8.04
N ASN A 350 -0.73 -26.19 8.52
CA ASN A 350 -2.10 -25.65 8.44
C ASN A 350 -2.35 -24.80 7.18
N ALA A 351 -1.38 -24.70 6.26
CA ALA A 351 -1.48 -23.86 5.09
C ALA A 351 -2.74 -24.11 4.22
N PRO A 352 -3.20 -25.37 3.99
CA PRO A 352 -4.41 -25.60 3.21
C PRO A 352 -5.62 -24.83 3.75
N ALA A 353 -5.89 -24.97 5.05
CA ALA A 353 -7.03 -24.31 5.70
C ALA A 353 -6.88 -22.78 5.73
N LEU A 354 -5.68 -22.29 6.02
CA LEU A 354 -5.37 -20.85 6.06
C LEU A 354 -5.54 -20.18 4.68
N ILE A 355 -5.08 -20.84 3.61
CA ILE A 355 -5.19 -20.32 2.25
C ILE A 355 -6.65 -20.33 1.79
N ALA A 356 -7.37 -21.44 2.01
CA ALA A 356 -8.80 -21.54 1.68
C ALA A 356 -9.62 -20.47 2.41
N LYS A 357 -9.36 -20.26 3.71
CA LYS A 357 -10.02 -19.19 4.49
C LYS A 357 -9.70 -17.81 3.98
N THR A 358 -8.47 -17.58 3.55
CA THR A 358 -8.07 -16.30 2.96
C THR A 358 -8.77 -16.06 1.62
N ALA A 359 -8.91 -17.08 0.77
CA ALA A 359 -9.65 -16.98 -0.49
C ALA A 359 -11.13 -16.63 -0.27
N GLU A 360 -11.78 -17.28 0.70
CA GLU A 360 -13.15 -16.96 1.12
C GLU A 360 -13.27 -15.50 1.53
N LYS A 361 -12.39 -15.03 2.41
CA LYS A 361 -12.37 -13.64 2.92
C LYS A 361 -12.15 -12.62 1.82
N ILE A 362 -11.20 -12.84 0.91
CA ILE A 362 -10.95 -11.96 -0.24
C ILE A 362 -12.18 -11.86 -1.13
N GLY A 363 -12.85 -12.98 -1.42
CA GLY A 363 -14.01 -13.05 -2.28
C GLY A 363 -15.17 -12.14 -1.84
N VAL A 364 -15.27 -11.85 -0.53
CA VAL A 364 -16.33 -10.99 0.04
C VAL A 364 -16.26 -9.54 -0.48
N PHE A 365 -15.08 -9.04 -0.82
CA PHE A 365 -14.85 -7.66 -1.24
C PHE A 365 -14.83 -7.47 -2.76
N ARG A 366 -14.94 -8.56 -3.54
CA ARG A 366 -14.87 -8.53 -5.00
C ARG A 366 -16.08 -7.86 -5.63
N LYS A 367 -15.85 -7.06 -6.66
CA LYS A 367 -16.85 -6.42 -7.52
C LYS A 367 -16.97 -7.13 -8.88
N SER A 368 -18.07 -6.86 -9.60
CA SER A 368 -18.36 -7.48 -10.90
C SER A 368 -17.38 -7.08 -12.00
N ASP A 369 -16.76 -5.90 -11.88
CA ASP A 369 -15.70 -5.38 -12.78
C ASP A 369 -14.31 -5.97 -12.49
N GLY A 370 -14.20 -6.85 -11.47
CA GLY A 370 -12.96 -7.48 -11.05
C GLY A 370 -12.22 -6.74 -9.94
N SER A 371 -12.56 -5.49 -9.65
CA SER A 371 -11.97 -4.71 -8.56
C SER A 371 -12.39 -5.23 -7.18
N TYR A 372 -11.79 -4.68 -6.14
CA TYR A 372 -12.13 -4.95 -4.75
C TYR A 372 -12.42 -3.63 -4.03
N SER A 373 -13.38 -3.65 -3.10
CA SER A 373 -13.75 -2.48 -2.31
C SER A 373 -13.22 -2.56 -0.89
N TYR A 374 -13.00 -1.40 -0.27
CA TYR A 374 -12.50 -1.33 1.11
C TYR A 374 -13.50 -1.93 2.10
N PHE A 375 -14.78 -1.60 1.98
CA PHE A 375 -15.88 -2.24 2.69
C PHE A 375 -16.59 -3.26 1.78
N LYS A 376 -17.38 -4.17 2.34
CA LYS A 376 -18.09 -5.20 1.57
C LYS A 376 -18.95 -4.65 0.43
N SER A 377 -19.58 -3.50 0.63
CA SER A 377 -20.54 -2.91 -0.32
C SER A 377 -20.07 -1.63 -0.99
N MET A 378 -18.94 -1.03 -0.58
CA MET A 378 -18.53 0.29 -1.08
C MET A 378 -17.03 0.52 -0.92
N SER A 379 -16.49 1.46 -1.70
CA SER A 379 -15.17 2.03 -1.51
C SER A 379 -15.08 2.85 -0.22
N SER A 380 -13.87 3.12 0.29
CA SER A 380 -13.71 4.12 1.33
C SER A 380 -13.82 5.52 0.73
N ALA A 381 -14.55 6.40 1.40
CA ALA A 381 -14.63 7.81 1.02
C ALA A 381 -13.42 8.62 1.48
N VAL A 382 -12.69 8.11 2.49
CA VAL A 382 -11.57 8.79 3.13
C VAL A 382 -10.34 7.89 3.23
N SER A 383 -9.16 8.50 3.15
CA SER A 383 -7.88 7.87 3.49
C SER A 383 -7.10 8.78 4.42
N GLN A 384 -6.75 8.30 5.61
CA GLN A 384 -6.04 9.09 6.62
C GLN A 384 -6.72 10.42 6.93
N ARG A 385 -8.07 10.42 7.03
CA ARG A 385 -8.93 11.58 7.29
C ARG A 385 -9.02 12.60 6.14
N THR A 386 -8.55 12.27 4.96
CA THR A 386 -8.70 13.10 3.77
C THR A 386 -9.69 12.49 2.78
N PRO A 387 -10.57 13.29 2.15
CA PRO A 387 -11.56 12.78 1.20
C PRO A 387 -10.87 12.32 -0.10
N VAL A 388 -11.07 11.06 -0.49
CA VAL A 388 -10.44 10.44 -1.67
C VAL A 388 -11.43 9.94 -2.72
N ALA A 389 -12.69 9.72 -2.34
CA ALA A 389 -13.75 9.24 -3.24
C ALA A 389 -15.14 9.75 -2.82
N VAL A 390 -16.13 9.56 -3.68
CA VAL A 390 -17.52 9.90 -3.37
C VAL A 390 -18.06 8.94 -2.32
N PRO A 391 -18.61 9.44 -1.20
CA PRO A 391 -19.12 8.59 -0.12
C PRO A 391 -20.25 7.64 -0.57
N ARG A 392 -20.28 6.46 0.03
CA ARG A 392 -21.35 5.45 -0.14
C ARG A 392 -21.49 4.92 -1.57
N THR A 393 -20.43 4.95 -2.35
CA THR A 393 -20.44 4.45 -3.73
C THR A 393 -20.10 2.95 -3.74
N ASN A 394 -20.99 2.15 -4.36
CA ASN A 394 -20.74 0.71 -4.55
C ASN A 394 -19.79 0.48 -5.72
N GLU A 395 -18.51 0.60 -5.46
CA GLU A 395 -17.41 0.46 -6.41
C GLU A 395 -16.18 -0.14 -5.74
N GLY A 396 -15.17 -0.53 -6.53
CA GLY A 396 -13.87 -0.88 -6.01
C GLY A 396 -12.96 0.33 -5.81
N ASP A 397 -11.86 0.12 -5.09
CA ASP A 397 -10.83 1.13 -4.89
C ASP A 397 -9.41 0.54 -5.03
N VAL A 398 -8.46 1.41 -5.35
CA VAL A 398 -7.06 1.01 -5.60
C VAL A 398 -6.44 0.37 -4.36
N ASN A 399 -6.72 0.90 -3.18
CA ASN A 399 -6.16 0.40 -1.94
C ASN A 399 -6.62 -1.04 -1.68
N ALA A 400 -7.93 -1.29 -1.71
CA ALA A 400 -8.49 -2.63 -1.50
C ALA A 400 -8.04 -3.62 -2.57
N THR A 401 -8.02 -3.21 -3.83
CA THR A 401 -7.58 -4.07 -4.94
C THR A 401 -6.11 -4.46 -4.77
N THR A 402 -5.24 -3.51 -4.42
CA THR A 402 -3.83 -3.79 -4.14
C THR A 402 -3.66 -4.69 -2.91
N ILE A 403 -4.45 -4.49 -1.87
CA ILE A 403 -4.45 -5.32 -0.66
C ILE A 403 -4.84 -6.76 -1.00
N CYS A 404 -5.97 -6.98 -1.65
CA CYS A 404 -6.47 -8.31 -1.96
C CYS A 404 -5.55 -9.09 -2.90
N VAL A 405 -5.11 -8.46 -3.98
CA VAL A 405 -4.39 -9.14 -5.05
C VAL A 405 -2.89 -9.25 -4.72
N GLY A 406 -2.19 -8.13 -4.68
CA GLY A 406 -0.73 -8.13 -4.60
C GLY A 406 -0.18 -8.26 -3.17
N SER A 407 -0.78 -7.54 -2.21
CA SER A 407 -0.19 -7.44 -0.87
C SER A 407 -0.46 -8.69 -0.03
N THR A 408 -1.71 -9.18 0.02
CA THR A 408 -2.06 -10.39 0.78
C THR A 408 -1.32 -11.62 0.26
N THR A 409 -1.31 -11.83 -1.06
CA THR A 409 -0.60 -12.97 -1.66
C THR A 409 0.90 -12.91 -1.42
N ARG A 410 1.52 -11.72 -1.50
CA ARG A 410 2.93 -11.52 -1.18
C ARG A 410 3.23 -11.85 0.28
N CYS A 411 2.45 -11.33 1.23
CA CYS A 411 2.66 -11.57 2.64
C CYS A 411 2.45 -13.05 3.00
N MET A 412 1.42 -13.68 2.46
CA MET A 412 1.16 -15.11 2.61
C MET A 412 2.35 -15.95 2.11
N ARG A 413 2.82 -15.72 0.89
CA ARG A 413 3.98 -16.41 0.34
C ARG A 413 5.22 -16.24 1.22
N THR A 414 5.48 -15.01 1.68
CA THR A 414 6.61 -14.72 2.57
C THR A 414 6.48 -15.49 3.90
N ALA A 415 5.30 -15.52 4.50
CA ALA A 415 5.03 -16.23 5.74
C ALA A 415 5.24 -17.75 5.58
N LEU A 416 4.82 -18.32 4.46
CA LEU A 416 4.96 -19.76 4.12
C LEU A 416 6.34 -20.11 3.51
N GLY A 417 7.26 -19.16 3.40
CA GLY A 417 8.58 -19.40 2.82
C GLY A 417 8.57 -19.70 1.31
N LEU A 418 7.52 -19.28 0.60
CA LEU A 418 7.37 -19.53 -0.84
C LEU A 418 8.09 -18.46 -1.68
N PRO A 419 8.57 -18.84 -2.88
CA PRO A 419 9.13 -17.88 -3.83
C PRO A 419 8.05 -16.95 -4.40
N MET A 420 8.47 -16.03 -5.28
CA MET A 420 7.52 -15.26 -6.08
C MET A 420 6.73 -16.22 -6.98
N ILE A 421 5.40 -16.14 -6.89
CA ILE A 421 4.47 -16.83 -7.79
C ILE A 421 3.71 -15.71 -8.51
N PRO A 422 3.87 -15.54 -9.81
CA PRO A 422 3.22 -14.49 -10.57
C PRO A 422 1.69 -14.67 -10.57
N ILE A 423 0.97 -13.60 -10.23
CA ILE A 423 -0.49 -13.55 -10.38
C ILE A 423 -0.83 -13.25 -11.84
N PHE A 424 -0.10 -12.33 -12.43
CA PHE A 424 -0.17 -11.95 -13.82
C PHE A 424 1.18 -12.15 -14.50
N SER A 425 1.20 -12.23 -15.83
CA SER A 425 2.43 -12.33 -16.61
C SER A 425 2.99 -10.95 -16.96
N PRO A 426 4.27 -10.86 -17.37
CA PRO A 426 4.80 -9.64 -17.97
C PRO A 426 4.02 -9.19 -19.22
N GLU A 427 3.41 -10.12 -19.96
CA GLU A 427 2.56 -9.83 -21.12
C GLU A 427 1.23 -9.16 -20.70
N ASP A 428 0.67 -9.52 -19.54
CA ASP A 428 -0.41 -8.75 -18.89
C ASP A 428 0.03 -7.32 -18.59
N GLY A 429 1.29 -7.16 -18.14
CA GLY A 429 1.91 -5.86 -17.89
C GLY A 429 2.05 -5.01 -19.15
N ASP A 430 2.52 -5.61 -20.25
CA ASP A 430 2.62 -4.89 -21.53
C ASP A 430 1.25 -4.39 -22.00
N LEU A 431 0.22 -5.24 -21.88
CA LEU A 431 -1.16 -4.86 -22.21
C LEU A 431 -1.66 -3.72 -21.31
N PHE A 432 -1.39 -3.79 -20.01
CA PHE A 432 -1.73 -2.74 -19.06
C PHE A 432 -1.06 -1.42 -19.42
N PHE A 433 0.24 -1.40 -19.68
CA PHE A 433 0.96 -0.18 -20.03
C PHE A 433 0.45 0.42 -21.34
N GLU A 434 0.09 -0.40 -22.34
CA GLU A 434 -0.52 0.08 -23.57
C GLU A 434 -1.88 0.76 -23.30
N LEU A 435 -2.69 0.24 -22.35
CA LEU A 435 -3.92 0.89 -21.92
C LEU A 435 -3.64 2.27 -21.30
N LEU A 436 -2.61 2.39 -20.45
CA LEU A 436 -2.22 3.69 -19.84
C LEU A 436 -1.77 4.71 -20.90
N GLU A 437 -0.96 4.28 -21.87
CA GLU A 437 -0.45 5.15 -22.93
C GLU A 437 -1.56 5.66 -23.86
N ASN A 438 -2.65 4.91 -23.99
CA ASN A 438 -3.81 5.25 -24.81
C ASN A 438 -5.03 5.73 -23.98
N ALA A 439 -4.87 5.92 -22.67
CA ALA A 439 -5.94 6.39 -21.82
C ALA A 439 -6.54 7.71 -22.34
N PRO A 440 -7.87 7.81 -22.41
CA PRO A 440 -8.54 9.07 -22.80
C PRO A 440 -8.33 10.13 -21.73
N ALA A 441 -8.44 11.41 -22.12
CA ALA A 441 -8.48 12.51 -21.16
C ALA A 441 -9.67 12.34 -20.22
N VAL A 442 -9.44 12.54 -18.92
CA VAL A 442 -10.49 12.42 -17.90
C VAL A 442 -11.50 13.54 -18.07
N GLN A 443 -12.78 13.19 -18.12
CA GLN A 443 -13.89 14.15 -18.20
C GLN A 443 -14.71 14.05 -16.92
N LYS A 444 -14.68 15.10 -16.10
CA LYS A 444 -15.40 15.14 -14.83
C LYS A 444 -16.80 15.72 -14.98
N LYS A 445 -17.74 15.15 -14.26
CA LYS A 445 -19.04 15.74 -14.01
C LYS A 445 -18.93 16.74 -12.85
N SER A 446 -19.62 17.88 -12.93
CA SER A 446 -19.70 18.79 -11.79
C SER A 446 -20.52 18.15 -10.68
N PHE A 447 -19.98 18.12 -9.49
CA PHE A 447 -20.73 17.74 -8.30
C PHE A 447 -21.56 18.96 -7.86
N LEU A 448 -22.89 18.87 -7.95
CA LEU A 448 -23.79 19.99 -7.59
C LEU A 448 -24.26 19.95 -6.13
N SER A 449 -23.70 19.09 -5.29
CA SER A 449 -24.05 19.02 -3.87
C SER A 449 -22.82 19.31 -3.01
N GLU A 450 -23.06 20.00 -1.92
CA GLU A 450 -22.09 20.35 -0.88
C GLU A 450 -21.24 19.14 -0.46
N PHE A 451 -19.97 19.37 -0.15
CA PHE A 451 -19.12 18.36 0.48
C PHE A 451 -19.87 17.72 1.63
N PRO A 452 -19.82 16.40 1.77
CA PRO A 452 -20.36 15.76 2.97
C PRO A 452 -19.69 16.40 4.19
N GLU A 453 -20.50 16.67 5.21
CA GLU A 453 -20.01 17.08 6.53
C GLU A 453 -18.86 16.18 6.96
N LYS A 454 -17.98 16.73 7.83
CA LYS A 454 -16.83 15.99 8.37
C LYS A 454 -17.18 14.53 8.66
N PRO A 455 -16.26 13.58 8.36
CA PRO A 455 -16.51 12.16 8.58
C PRO A 455 -17.08 11.90 9.97
N THR A 456 -18.00 10.97 10.08
CA THR A 456 -18.53 10.55 11.40
C THR A 456 -17.41 9.89 12.22
N LEU A 457 -17.56 9.83 13.54
CA LEU A 457 -16.58 9.18 14.43
C LEU A 457 -16.24 7.73 14.03
N GLU A 458 -17.15 7.02 13.35
CA GLU A 458 -16.91 5.69 12.80
C GLU A 458 -15.99 5.72 11.56
N GLU A 459 -16.03 6.78 10.77
CA GLU A 459 -15.16 7.00 9.62
C GLU A 459 -13.80 7.61 10.04
N GLU A 460 -13.75 8.28 11.20
CA GLU A 460 -12.52 8.85 11.77
C GLU A 460 -11.56 7.81 12.35
N ASN A 461 -12.08 6.62 12.69
CA ASN A 461 -11.29 5.51 13.27
C ASN A 461 -10.69 4.57 12.21
N GLN A 462 -10.79 4.92 10.94
CA GLN A 462 -10.18 4.24 9.79
C GLN A 462 -8.94 5.01 9.31
#